data_098186e8863790056e5a767902913f84
#
_entry.id   098186e8863790056e5a767902913f84
#
_cell.length_a   1.000
_cell.length_b   1.000
_cell.length_c   1.000
_cell.angle_alpha   90.00
_cell.angle_beta   90.00
_cell.angle_gamma   90.00
#
_symmetry.space_group_name_H-M   'P 1'
#
loop_
_entity.id
_entity.type
_entity.pdbx_description
1 polymer ?
#
loop_
_entity_poly.entity_id
_entity_poly.type
_entity_poly.pdbx_seq_one_letter_code
_entity_poly.pdbx_strand_id
1 'polypeptide(L)'
;MKKANLFLAILLFTSVFVNAQQLPQFTQYMYNTISVNPAYAGSRETLNATILHRNQWAGLEGNPRTSTLSVHSPLKNEKIGIGVSYINDRLGFESTNYFYGDFSYTVPVSQQVKMRFGLKGGFTSYNLENPDPNDQFFNANFNSINPNFG
;
A
#
# COMPACT_ATOMS: atom_id res chain seq x y z
N MET A 1 18.58 7.50 36.38
CA MET A 1 17.19 7.95 36.34
C MET A 1 16.91 9.05 35.29
N LYS A 2 17.68 10.15 35.23
CA LYS A 2 17.43 11.25 34.24
C LYS A 2 17.49 10.82 32.77
N LYS A 3 18.40 9.88 32.38
CA LYS A 3 18.51 9.39 31.00
C LYS A 3 17.33 8.50 30.59
N ALA A 4 16.78 7.70 31.52
CA ALA A 4 15.61 6.86 31.25
C ALA A 4 14.34 7.73 31.08
N ASN A 5 14.20 8.77 31.86
CA ASN A 5 13.07 9.70 31.73
C ASN A 5 13.14 10.51 30.41
N LEU A 6 14.34 10.88 29.95
CA LEU A 6 14.54 11.53 28.68
C LEU A 6 14.17 10.60 27.51
N PHE A 7 14.58 9.34 27.58
CA PHE A 7 14.26 8.33 26.56
C PHE A 7 12.73 8.08 26.51
N LEU A 8 12.08 7.97 27.66
CA LEU A 8 10.64 7.81 27.76
C LEU A 8 9.88 9.04 27.19
N ALA A 9 10.37 10.25 27.48
CA ALA A 9 9.79 11.48 26.94
C ALA A 9 9.90 11.55 25.42
N ILE A 10 11.04 11.16 24.84
CA ILE A 10 11.23 11.10 23.38
C ILE A 10 10.29 10.07 22.77
N LEU A 11 10.13 8.89 23.38
CA LEU A 11 9.25 7.83 22.92
C LEU A 11 7.76 8.28 22.90
N LEU A 12 7.34 8.98 23.95
CA LEU A 12 5.98 9.55 24.04
C LEU A 12 5.75 10.66 23.02
N PHE A 13 6.76 11.48 22.72
CA PHE A 13 6.64 12.59 21.77
C PHE A 13 6.56 12.09 20.32
N THR A 14 7.22 10.99 19.99
CA THR A 14 7.17 10.38 18.65
C THR A 14 5.80 9.74 18.35
N SER A 15 5.07 9.27 19.37
CA SER A 15 3.75 8.63 19.18
C SER A 15 2.66 9.60 18.70
N VAL A 16 2.81 10.91 18.92
CA VAL A 16 1.81 11.94 18.53
C VAL A 16 1.79 12.18 17.01
N PHE A 17 2.85 11.82 16.29
CA PHE A 17 2.97 12.03 14.84
C PHE A 17 2.66 10.79 13.99
N VAL A 18 2.21 9.70 14.61
CA VAL A 18 1.90 8.46 13.89
C VAL A 18 0.47 8.51 13.35
N ASN A 19 0.34 8.74 12.05
CA ASN A 19 -0.92 8.54 11.35
C ASN A 19 -0.96 7.11 10.82
N ALA A 20 -1.82 6.29 11.39
CA ALA A 20 -2.05 4.92 10.91
C ALA A 20 -2.99 4.98 9.70
N GLN A 21 -2.44 4.78 8.50
CA GLN A 21 -3.23 4.62 7.29
C GLN A 21 -3.55 3.13 7.08
N GLN A 22 -4.82 2.82 6.83
CA GLN A 22 -5.22 1.46 6.47
C GLN A 22 -4.87 1.21 5.01
N LEU A 23 -3.99 0.24 4.78
CA LEU A 23 -3.71 -0.25 3.43
C LEU A 23 -4.88 -1.14 2.96
N PRO A 24 -5.23 -1.12 1.66
CA PRO A 24 -6.21 -2.06 1.11
C PRO A 24 -5.76 -3.49 1.41
N GLN A 25 -6.65 -4.25 2.05
CA GLN A 25 -6.35 -5.66 2.35
C GLN A 25 -6.65 -6.52 1.14
N PHE A 26 -5.65 -7.24 0.65
CA PHE A 26 -5.78 -8.18 -0.45
C PHE A 26 -5.94 -9.60 0.10
N THR A 27 -7.00 -10.29 -0.30
CA THR A 27 -7.16 -11.71 0.00
C THR A 27 -6.14 -12.60 -0.75
N GLN A 28 -5.50 -12.06 -1.80
CA GLN A 28 -4.52 -12.76 -2.65
C GLN A 28 -3.07 -12.35 -2.39
N TYR A 29 -2.74 -11.93 -1.15
CA TYR A 29 -1.38 -11.53 -0.76
C TYR A 29 -0.33 -12.63 -1.00
N MET A 30 -0.74 -13.90 -1.07
CA MET A 30 0.15 -15.04 -1.37
C MET A 30 0.82 -14.91 -2.74
N TYR A 31 0.15 -14.33 -3.72
CA TYR A 31 0.69 -14.14 -5.08
C TYR A 31 1.51 -12.86 -5.22
N ASN A 32 1.32 -11.90 -4.31
CA ASN A 32 2.03 -10.63 -4.29
C ASN A 32 2.53 -10.30 -2.89
N THR A 33 3.40 -11.13 -2.35
CA THR A 33 3.91 -11.04 -0.98
C THR A 33 4.64 -9.72 -0.71
N ILE A 34 5.28 -9.11 -1.73
CA ILE A 34 6.00 -7.83 -1.58
C ILE A 34 5.04 -6.69 -1.20
N SER A 35 3.76 -6.76 -1.56
CA SER A 35 2.80 -5.70 -1.21
C SER A 35 2.62 -5.56 0.31
N VAL A 36 2.73 -6.66 1.05
CA VAL A 36 2.56 -6.71 2.52
C VAL A 36 3.88 -6.85 3.28
N ASN A 37 4.92 -7.41 2.65
CA ASN A 37 6.21 -7.67 3.30
C ASN A 37 7.39 -7.18 2.45
N PRO A 38 7.98 -6.01 2.75
CA PRO A 38 9.12 -5.49 2.00
C PRO A 38 10.37 -6.37 2.08
N ALA A 39 10.54 -7.19 3.13
CA ALA A 39 11.65 -8.12 3.23
C ALA A 39 11.62 -9.21 2.16
N TYR A 40 10.49 -9.35 1.45
CA TYR A 40 10.38 -10.28 0.32
C TYR A 40 11.06 -9.76 -0.95
N ALA A 41 11.41 -8.48 -1.05
CA ALA A 41 12.11 -7.92 -2.20
C ALA A 41 13.41 -8.68 -2.47
N GLY A 42 13.63 -9.14 -3.70
CA GLY A 42 14.81 -9.92 -4.10
C GLY A 42 14.90 -11.33 -3.52
N SER A 43 13.85 -11.86 -2.88
CA SER A 43 13.88 -13.19 -2.25
C SER A 43 13.98 -14.35 -3.26
N ARG A 44 13.58 -14.11 -4.48
CA ARG A 44 13.55 -15.14 -5.54
C ARG A 44 14.83 -15.21 -6.38
N GLU A 45 15.87 -14.47 -6.00
CA GLU A 45 17.20 -14.50 -6.66
C GLU A 45 17.19 -14.11 -8.14
N THR A 46 16.03 -13.70 -8.68
CA THR A 46 15.80 -13.25 -10.05
C THR A 46 14.92 -12.02 -10.09
N LEU A 47 14.87 -11.34 -11.23
CA LEU A 47 13.87 -10.32 -11.50
C LEU A 47 12.48 -10.97 -11.54
N ASN A 48 11.60 -10.49 -10.68
CA ASN A 48 10.20 -10.92 -10.63
C ASN A 48 9.28 -9.75 -10.90
N ALA A 49 8.29 -9.97 -11.75
CA ALA A 49 7.18 -9.06 -11.99
C ALA A 49 5.86 -9.79 -11.71
N THR A 50 4.97 -9.15 -10.99
CA THR A 50 3.64 -9.67 -10.66
C THR A 50 2.59 -8.65 -11.04
N ILE A 51 1.59 -9.07 -11.80
CA ILE A 51 0.41 -8.27 -12.13
C ILE A 51 -0.80 -9.02 -11.58
N LEU A 52 -1.63 -8.32 -10.81
CA LEU A 52 -2.89 -8.83 -10.30
C LEU A 52 -4.00 -7.84 -10.62
N HIS A 53 -5.12 -8.37 -11.07
CA HIS A 53 -6.35 -7.61 -11.23
C HIS A 53 -7.48 -8.32 -10.48
N ARG A 54 -8.15 -7.59 -9.61
CA ARG A 54 -9.26 -8.07 -8.81
C ARG A 54 -10.49 -7.25 -9.15
N ASN A 55 -11.58 -7.93 -9.47
CA ASN A 55 -12.87 -7.35 -9.70
C ASN A 55 -13.88 -8.03 -8.77
N GLN A 56 -14.45 -7.26 -7.82
CA GLN A 56 -15.45 -7.76 -6.88
C GLN A 56 -16.84 -7.34 -7.32
N TRP A 57 -17.83 -8.20 -7.07
CA TRP A 57 -19.23 -7.96 -7.40
C TRP A 57 -19.44 -7.57 -8.87
N ALA A 58 -18.85 -8.35 -9.76
CA ALA A 58 -18.95 -8.12 -11.20
C ALA A 58 -20.44 -8.03 -11.63
N GLY A 59 -20.80 -6.94 -12.32
CA GLY A 59 -22.17 -6.67 -12.74
C GLY A 59 -22.88 -5.57 -11.93
N LEU A 60 -22.29 -5.08 -10.83
CA LEU A 60 -22.78 -3.91 -10.12
C LEU A 60 -22.02 -2.66 -10.57
N GLU A 61 -22.73 -1.56 -10.81
CA GLU A 61 -22.10 -0.25 -11.05
C GLU A 61 -21.32 0.20 -9.82
N GLY A 62 -20.11 0.79 -10.04
CA GLY A 62 -19.25 1.23 -8.94
C GLY A 62 -18.58 0.10 -8.16
N ASN A 63 -18.55 -1.11 -8.68
CA ASN A 63 -17.96 -2.26 -8.02
C ASN A 63 -16.47 -2.09 -7.71
N PRO A 64 -15.97 -2.63 -6.58
CA PRO A 64 -14.57 -2.54 -6.21
C PRO A 64 -13.66 -3.22 -7.24
N ARG A 65 -12.65 -2.49 -7.71
CA ARG A 65 -11.64 -2.98 -8.65
C ARG A 65 -10.26 -2.60 -8.15
N THR A 66 -9.40 -3.59 -8.00
CA THR A 66 -8.02 -3.38 -7.57
C THR A 66 -7.06 -3.93 -8.61
N SER A 67 -6.16 -3.10 -9.10
CA SER A 67 -5.07 -3.50 -10.00
C SER A 67 -3.74 -3.29 -9.29
N THR A 68 -2.88 -4.28 -9.33
CA THR A 68 -1.56 -4.23 -8.70
C THR A 68 -0.50 -4.64 -9.70
N LEU A 69 0.56 -3.85 -9.75
CA LEU A 69 1.81 -4.17 -10.44
C LEU A 69 2.94 -4.10 -9.43
N SER A 70 3.73 -5.13 -9.32
CA SER A 70 4.94 -5.12 -8.50
C SER A 70 6.10 -5.76 -9.23
N VAL A 71 7.27 -5.17 -9.07
CA VAL A 71 8.53 -5.66 -9.66
C VAL A 71 9.59 -5.61 -8.58
N HIS A 72 10.34 -6.71 -8.43
CA HIS A 72 11.45 -6.74 -7.49
C HIS A 72 12.60 -7.61 -8.00
N SER A 73 13.81 -7.28 -7.57
CA SER A 73 15.03 -7.98 -7.96
C SER A 73 16.06 -7.94 -6.83
N PRO A 74 16.90 -8.97 -6.68
CA PRO A 74 18.12 -8.84 -5.91
C PRO A 74 19.14 -7.99 -6.66
N LEU A 75 20.01 -7.31 -5.92
CA LEU A 75 21.23 -6.70 -6.46
C LEU A 75 22.36 -7.74 -6.53
N LYS A 76 23.47 -7.34 -7.20
CA LYS A 76 24.64 -8.21 -7.50
C LYS A 76 25.14 -9.12 -6.37
N ASN A 77 24.91 -8.79 -5.10
CA ASN A 77 25.43 -9.56 -3.94
C ASN A 77 24.35 -10.40 -3.25
N GLU A 78 23.15 -10.50 -3.81
CA GLU A 78 22.01 -11.26 -3.23
C GLU A 78 21.63 -10.87 -1.79
N LYS A 79 22.44 -10.00 -1.15
CA LYS A 79 22.18 -9.50 0.20
C LYS A 79 21.17 -8.36 0.22
N ILE A 80 21.11 -7.63 -0.89
CA ILE A 80 20.22 -6.48 -1.05
C ILE A 80 19.18 -6.81 -2.09
N GLY A 81 17.93 -6.58 -1.76
CA GLY A 81 16.81 -6.64 -2.70
C GLY A 81 16.15 -5.28 -2.79
N ILE A 82 15.71 -4.93 -3.98
CA ILE A 82 14.92 -3.73 -4.26
C ILE A 82 13.62 -4.12 -4.95
N GLY A 83 12.59 -3.31 -4.72
CA GLY A 83 11.30 -3.52 -5.36
C GLY A 83 10.54 -2.22 -5.50
N VAL A 84 9.59 -2.23 -6.41
CA VAL A 84 8.61 -1.17 -6.60
C VAL A 84 7.23 -1.80 -6.74
N SER A 85 6.23 -1.14 -6.20
CA SER A 85 4.84 -1.59 -6.27
C SER A 85 3.93 -0.41 -6.59
N TYR A 86 3.01 -0.64 -7.51
CA TYR A 86 1.93 0.27 -7.84
C TYR A 86 0.60 -0.45 -7.62
N ILE A 87 -0.31 0.20 -6.91
CA ILE A 87 -1.65 -0.31 -6.65
C ILE A 87 -2.64 0.79 -7.02
N ASN A 88 -3.61 0.45 -7.86
CA ASN A 88 -4.77 1.28 -8.15
C ASN A 88 -6.00 0.60 -7.57
N ASP A 89 -6.68 1.25 -6.66
CA ASP A 89 -7.89 0.78 -6.01
C ASP A 89 -9.04 1.73 -6.33
N ARG A 90 -10.11 1.18 -6.91
CA ARG A 90 -11.31 1.92 -7.29
C ARG A 90 -12.52 1.37 -6.55
N LEU A 91 -13.29 2.27 -5.96
CA LEU A 91 -14.54 1.96 -5.28
C LEU A 91 -15.56 3.06 -5.59
N GLY A 92 -16.53 2.75 -6.43
CA GLY A 92 -17.49 3.75 -6.90
C GLY A 92 -16.78 4.91 -7.60
N PHE A 93 -16.94 6.11 -7.06
CA PHE A 93 -16.34 7.35 -7.57
C PHE A 93 -14.94 7.63 -6.99
N GLU A 94 -14.48 6.80 -6.06
CA GLU A 94 -13.18 6.95 -5.43
C GLU A 94 -12.13 6.14 -6.19
N SER A 95 -10.98 6.77 -6.45
CA SER A 95 -9.81 6.13 -7.04
C SER A 95 -8.57 6.49 -6.23
N THR A 96 -7.95 5.49 -5.64
CA THR A 96 -6.74 5.67 -4.86
C THR A 96 -5.57 4.96 -5.53
N ASN A 97 -4.48 5.71 -5.71
CA ASN A 97 -3.25 5.19 -6.26
C ASN A 97 -2.16 5.16 -5.19
N TYR A 98 -1.53 4.01 -5.02
CA TYR A 98 -0.43 3.80 -4.08
C TYR A 98 0.84 3.49 -4.85
N PHE A 99 1.92 4.19 -4.50
CA PHE A 99 3.25 3.96 -5.04
C PHE A 99 4.20 3.64 -3.89
N TYR A 100 4.85 2.49 -3.95
CA TYR A 100 5.77 2.03 -2.91
C TYR A 100 7.11 1.65 -3.51
N GLY A 101 8.16 1.99 -2.78
CA GLY A 101 9.51 1.46 -2.95
C GLY A 101 9.83 0.54 -1.78
N ASP A 102 10.42 -0.60 -2.09
CA ASP A 102 10.80 -1.64 -1.13
C ASP A 102 12.30 -1.83 -1.16
N PHE A 103 12.90 -1.91 0.01
CA PHE A 103 14.30 -2.24 0.21
C PHE A 103 14.40 -3.41 1.19
N SER A 104 15.22 -4.40 0.87
CA SER A 104 15.48 -5.51 1.76
C SER A 104 16.98 -5.76 1.95
N TYR A 105 17.34 -6.23 3.15
CA TYR A 105 18.69 -6.64 3.46
C TYR A 105 18.70 -8.02 4.10
N THR A 106 19.50 -8.93 3.53
CA THR A 106 19.61 -10.33 3.95
C THR A 106 20.87 -10.53 4.76
N VAL A 107 20.71 -11.06 5.97
CA VAL A 107 21.80 -11.45 6.87
C VAL A 107 21.81 -12.98 6.99
N PRO A 108 22.88 -13.65 6.54
CA PRO A 108 23.02 -15.10 6.81
C PRO A 108 23.32 -15.31 8.29
N VAL A 109 22.46 -16.02 9.00
CA VAL A 109 22.62 -16.38 10.42
C VAL A 109 23.31 -17.72 10.56
N SER A 110 23.03 -18.65 9.65
CA SER A 110 23.63 -19.98 9.58
C SER A 110 23.70 -20.42 8.12
N GLN A 111 24.35 -21.56 7.85
CA GLN A 111 24.42 -22.14 6.49
C GLN A 111 23.02 -22.41 5.88
N GLN A 112 21.99 -22.61 6.73
CA GLN A 112 20.63 -22.94 6.30
C GLN A 112 19.62 -21.85 6.67
N VAL A 113 19.99 -20.83 7.46
CA VAL A 113 19.07 -19.82 7.96
C VAL A 113 19.51 -18.43 7.50
N LYS A 114 18.65 -17.76 6.77
CA LYS A 114 18.82 -16.36 6.34
C LYS A 114 17.75 -15.50 7.03
N MET A 115 18.14 -14.42 7.67
CA MET A 115 17.23 -13.40 8.22
C MET A 115 17.15 -12.23 7.24
N ARG A 116 15.95 -11.70 6.99
CA ARG A 116 15.77 -10.56 6.10
C ARG A 116 15.05 -9.44 6.81
N PHE A 117 15.58 -8.23 6.64
CA PHE A 117 14.97 -7.00 7.09
C PHE A 117 14.44 -6.24 5.87
N GLY A 118 13.28 -5.62 5.98
CA GLY A 118 12.68 -4.87 4.90
C GLY A 118 12.20 -3.51 5.36
N LEU A 119 12.35 -2.52 4.49
CA LEU A 119 11.79 -1.19 4.64
C LEU A 119 10.90 -0.89 3.42
N LYS A 120 9.75 -0.31 3.67
CA LYS A 120 8.81 0.15 2.65
C LYS A 120 8.55 1.64 2.86
N GLY A 121 8.65 2.41 1.80
CA GLY A 121 8.26 3.81 1.77
C GLY A 121 7.49 4.12 0.50
N GLY A 122 6.58 5.10 0.58
CA GLY A 122 5.77 5.43 -0.58
C GLY A 122 4.86 6.61 -0.34
N PHE A 123 4.04 6.89 -1.35
CA PHE A 123 3.03 7.93 -1.29
C PHE A 123 1.71 7.43 -1.87
N THR A 124 0.63 8.08 -1.46
CA THR A 124 -0.73 7.79 -1.91
C THR A 124 -1.32 9.02 -2.56
N SER A 125 -1.94 8.81 -3.72
CA SER A 125 -2.73 9.84 -4.40
C SER A 125 -4.20 9.42 -4.39
N TYR A 126 -5.03 10.26 -3.81
CA TYR A 126 -6.47 10.07 -3.72
C TYR A 126 -7.16 10.96 -4.74
N ASN A 127 -8.06 10.38 -5.51
CA ASN A 127 -8.88 11.08 -6.50
C ASN A 127 -10.35 10.72 -6.26
N LEU A 128 -11.18 11.74 -6.16
CA LEU A 128 -12.63 11.61 -6.16
C LEU A 128 -13.11 12.01 -7.55
N GLU A 129 -13.58 11.06 -8.36
CA GLU A 129 -14.26 11.36 -9.61
C GLU A 129 -15.63 11.97 -9.26
N ASN A 130 -15.85 13.22 -9.64
CA ASN A 130 -17.18 13.81 -9.50
C ASN A 130 -18.17 12.98 -10.31
N PRO A 131 -19.28 12.55 -9.72
CA PRO A 131 -20.36 11.97 -10.48
C PRO A 131 -20.83 12.98 -11.53
N ASP A 132 -21.32 12.47 -12.65
CA ASP A 132 -21.82 13.31 -13.76
C ASP A 132 -22.72 14.45 -13.21
N PRO A 133 -22.40 15.73 -13.50
CA PRO A 133 -23.22 16.84 -13.03
C PRO A 133 -24.68 16.75 -13.49
N ASN A 134 -24.97 15.93 -14.51
CA ASN A 134 -26.30 15.67 -15.03
C ASN A 134 -27.02 14.50 -14.36
N ASP A 135 -26.38 13.77 -13.45
CA ASP A 135 -27.03 12.71 -12.70
C ASP A 135 -28.02 13.32 -11.70
N GLN A 136 -29.29 13.35 -12.10
CA GLN A 136 -30.39 13.93 -11.32
C GLN A 136 -30.58 13.19 -9.96
N PHE A 137 -30.29 11.90 -9.92
CA PHE A 137 -30.44 11.12 -8.69
C PHE A 137 -29.34 11.47 -7.67
N PHE A 138 -28.12 11.65 -8.12
CA PHE A 138 -27.02 12.09 -7.25
C PHE A 138 -27.24 13.52 -6.75
N ASN A 139 -27.57 14.45 -7.65
CA ASN A 139 -27.79 15.85 -7.31
C ASN A 139 -28.98 16.02 -6.33
N ALA A 140 -30.05 15.27 -6.51
CA ALA A 140 -31.19 15.33 -5.61
C ALA A 140 -30.85 14.85 -4.20
N ASN A 141 -30.10 13.76 -4.08
CA ASN A 141 -29.69 13.21 -2.78
C ASN A 141 -28.59 14.04 -2.13
N PHE A 142 -27.58 14.48 -2.91
CA PHE A 142 -26.49 15.30 -2.38
C PHE A 142 -26.97 16.66 -1.87
N ASN A 143 -27.83 17.34 -2.63
CA ASN A 143 -28.40 18.62 -2.23
C ASN A 143 -29.37 18.51 -1.03
N SER A 144 -30.03 17.37 -0.86
CA SER A 144 -30.88 17.13 0.33
C SER A 144 -30.06 16.97 1.62
N ILE A 145 -28.84 16.44 1.50
CA ILE A 145 -27.91 16.21 2.64
C ILE A 145 -27.06 17.46 2.90
N ASN A 146 -26.70 18.22 1.86
CA ASN A 146 -25.83 19.39 1.92
C ASN A 146 -26.43 20.60 1.16
N PRO A 147 -27.46 21.26 1.70
CA PRO A 147 -28.15 22.36 1.03
C PRO A 147 -27.29 23.62 0.79
N ASN A 148 -26.08 23.68 1.36
CA ASN A 148 -25.18 24.84 1.25
C ASN A 148 -24.08 24.69 0.16
N PHE A 149 -24.15 23.64 -0.67
CA PHE A 149 -23.19 23.39 -1.78
C PHE A 149 -23.76 23.66 -3.16
N GLY A 150 -24.84 24.43 -3.25
CA GLY A 150 -25.43 24.86 -4.52
C GLY A 150 -24.98 26.26 -4.93
#